data_73209dfbce8cbfd556ee958af3bd242d
#
_entry.id   73209dfbce8cbfd556ee958af3bd242d
#
_cell.length_a   1.000
_cell.length_b   1.000
_cell.length_c   1.000
_cell.angle_alpha   90.00
_cell.angle_beta   90.00
_cell.angle_gamma   90.00
#
_symmetry.space_group_name_H-M   'P 1'
#
loop_
_entity.id
_entity.type
_entity.pdbx_description
1 polymer ?
#
loop_
_entity_poly.entity_id
_entity_poly.type
_entity_poly.pdbx_seq_one_letter_code
_entity_poly.pdbx_strand_id
1 'polypeptide(L)'
;MGQKVNPIGLRVGINRTWDSRWYAKGNSYTKLLGEDLNIKSFLKEKLKSAAVSRITVERPAKVARVTIYSARPGIIIGRKGAEIEVLKTKLAAMTEGDVQLNIVEIKKPDIEAQLVAENVAEQLVKRIAFRRAMKRAVQSAMRQGALGIRINAGGRLGGAEIARIEWYREGR
;
A
#
# COMPACT_ATOMS: atom_id res chain seq x y z
N MET A 1 -8.22 -1.38 27.98
CA MET A 1 -8.12 -2.17 26.73
C MET A 1 -6.65 -2.39 26.43
N GLY A 2 -6.23 -3.63 26.15
CA GLY A 2 -4.83 -3.95 25.84
C GLY A 2 -4.37 -3.35 24.51
N GLN A 3 -3.12 -2.93 24.45
CA GLN A 3 -2.49 -2.51 23.21
C GLN A 3 -2.22 -3.73 22.31
N LYS A 4 -2.47 -3.58 21.01
CA LYS A 4 -2.21 -4.63 20.02
C LYS A 4 -0.88 -4.34 19.33
N VAL A 5 -0.07 -5.38 19.15
CA VAL A 5 1.18 -5.29 18.38
C VAL A 5 0.87 -4.97 16.92
N ASN A 6 1.71 -4.13 16.31
CA ASN A 6 1.61 -3.86 14.89
C ASN A 6 1.79 -5.16 14.08
N PRO A 7 0.84 -5.54 13.21
CA PRO A 7 0.89 -6.83 12.50
C PRO A 7 2.09 -6.95 11.56
N ILE A 8 2.59 -5.84 11.01
CA ILE A 8 3.80 -5.82 10.19
C ILE A 8 5.01 -6.06 11.09
N GLY A 9 5.11 -5.35 12.22
CA GLY A 9 6.20 -5.50 13.18
C GLY A 9 6.33 -6.93 13.72
N LEU A 10 5.20 -7.60 14.01
CA LEU A 10 5.20 -9.00 14.43
C LEU A 10 5.80 -9.95 13.38
N ARG A 11 5.64 -9.65 12.11
CA ARG A 11 6.05 -10.51 10.99
C ARG A 11 7.43 -10.18 10.42
N VAL A 12 8.02 -9.05 10.81
CA VAL A 12 9.36 -8.66 10.38
C VAL A 12 10.38 -9.68 10.89
N GLY A 13 11.25 -10.15 10.00
CA GLY A 13 12.25 -11.19 10.30
C GLY A 13 11.73 -12.63 10.22
N ILE A 14 10.40 -12.85 10.11
CA ILE A 14 9.80 -14.19 9.95
C ILE A 14 9.43 -14.40 8.47
N ASN A 15 8.44 -13.64 7.98
CA ASN A 15 7.95 -13.74 6.60
C ASN A 15 7.83 -12.40 5.89
N ARG A 16 8.19 -11.31 6.54
CA ARG A 16 8.25 -9.96 5.99
C ARG A 16 9.59 -9.31 6.27
N THR A 17 9.98 -8.41 5.38
CA THR A 17 11.14 -7.52 5.54
C THR A 17 10.67 -6.07 5.63
N TRP A 18 11.57 -5.18 6.01
CA TRP A 18 11.32 -3.75 6.07
C TRP A 18 11.00 -3.16 4.69
N ASP A 19 10.16 -2.13 4.65
CA ASP A 19 9.87 -1.40 3.41
C ASP A 19 10.99 -0.40 3.06
N SER A 20 11.75 0.07 4.04
CA SER A 20 12.99 0.82 3.83
C SER A 20 14.17 -0.06 4.23
N ARG A 21 15.09 -0.33 3.28
CA ARG A 21 16.18 -1.29 3.43
C ARG A 21 17.51 -0.59 3.18
N TRP A 22 18.00 0.09 4.20
CA TRP A 22 19.27 0.78 4.17
C TRP A 22 19.78 0.99 5.60
N TYR A 23 21.03 1.39 5.72
CA TYR A 23 21.68 1.69 6.99
C TYR A 23 22.36 3.06 6.93
N ALA A 24 22.22 3.87 7.98
CA ALA A 24 22.92 5.13 8.15
C ALA A 24 23.20 5.40 9.64
N LYS A 25 24.20 6.23 9.94
CA LYS A 25 24.59 6.61 11.30
C LYS A 25 24.29 8.07 11.59
N GLY A 26 23.93 8.36 12.84
CA GLY A 26 23.78 9.73 13.36
C GLY A 26 22.78 10.57 12.56
N ASN A 27 23.12 11.82 12.30
CA ASN A 27 22.26 12.81 11.65
C ASN A 27 21.82 12.41 10.23
N SER A 28 22.63 11.61 9.53
CA SER A 28 22.28 11.10 8.19
C SER A 28 21.04 10.21 8.24
N TYR A 29 20.86 9.44 9.32
CA TYR A 29 19.68 8.59 9.49
C TYR A 29 18.37 9.40 9.49
N THR A 30 18.31 10.46 10.29
CA THR A 30 17.11 11.31 10.41
C THR A 30 16.74 11.95 9.08
N LYS A 31 17.76 12.44 8.33
CA LYS A 31 17.57 13.05 7.02
C LYS A 31 17.01 12.07 6.00
N LEU A 32 17.67 10.92 5.84
CA LEU A 32 17.25 9.88 4.90
C LEU A 32 15.88 9.28 5.25
N LEU A 33 15.56 9.15 6.54
CA LEU A 33 14.24 8.71 6.97
C LEU A 33 13.14 9.73 6.61
N GLY A 34 13.41 11.02 6.81
CA GLY A 34 12.50 12.09 6.41
C GLY A 34 12.23 12.09 4.90
N GLU A 35 13.28 11.93 4.09
CA GLU A 35 13.15 11.79 2.63
C GLU A 35 12.28 10.57 2.25
N ASP A 36 12.51 9.40 2.86
CA ASP A 36 11.74 8.19 2.58
C ASP A 36 10.25 8.34 2.91
N LEU A 37 9.94 8.98 4.03
CA LEU A 37 8.56 9.25 4.42
C LEU A 37 7.87 10.21 3.44
N ASN A 38 8.57 11.25 3.01
CA ASN A 38 8.06 12.20 2.03
C ASN A 38 7.85 11.54 0.65
N ILE A 39 8.79 10.72 0.19
CA ILE A 39 8.66 9.92 -1.04
C ILE A 39 7.44 9.02 -0.99
N LYS A 40 7.28 8.25 0.10
CA LYS A 40 6.18 7.30 0.27
C LYS A 40 4.82 8.02 0.33
N SER A 41 4.71 9.13 1.04
CA SER A 41 3.47 9.91 1.11
C SER A 41 3.11 10.53 -0.24
N PHE A 42 4.06 11.15 -0.92
CA PHE A 42 3.88 11.73 -2.25
C PHE A 42 3.43 10.68 -3.27
N LEU A 43 4.11 9.53 -3.33
CA LEU A 43 3.75 8.46 -4.26
C LEU A 43 2.37 7.86 -3.96
N LYS A 44 2.01 7.65 -2.69
CA LYS A 44 0.68 7.17 -2.32
C LYS A 44 -0.42 8.14 -2.71
N GLU A 45 -0.20 9.43 -2.56
CA GLU A 45 -1.17 10.45 -2.93
C GLU A 45 -1.33 10.54 -4.45
N LYS A 46 -0.22 10.60 -5.17
CA LYS A 46 -0.19 10.75 -6.63
C LYS A 46 -0.73 9.53 -7.37
N LEU A 47 -0.47 8.34 -6.84
CA LEU A 47 -0.76 7.07 -7.49
C LEU A 47 -2.00 6.34 -6.92
N LYS A 48 -2.94 7.06 -6.31
CA LYS A 48 -4.19 6.46 -5.78
C LYS A 48 -4.94 5.62 -6.83
N SER A 49 -4.99 6.06 -8.09
CA SER A 49 -5.66 5.36 -9.18
C SER A 49 -4.93 4.09 -9.66
N ALA A 50 -3.64 3.99 -9.37
CA ALA A 50 -2.79 2.88 -9.81
C ALA A 50 -2.85 1.65 -8.91
N ALA A 51 -3.62 1.69 -7.82
CA ALA A 51 -3.73 0.59 -6.85
C ALA A 51 -2.35 0.11 -6.35
N VAL A 52 -1.64 0.97 -5.64
CA VAL A 52 -0.32 0.70 -5.08
C VAL A 52 -0.44 -0.03 -3.75
N SER A 53 0.04 -1.26 -3.67
CA SER A 53 0.03 -2.05 -2.43
C SER A 53 1.15 -1.64 -1.49
N ARG A 54 2.38 -1.53 -2.02
CA ARG A 54 3.58 -1.34 -1.23
C ARG A 54 4.62 -0.54 -2.00
N ILE A 55 5.40 0.27 -1.28
CA ILE A 55 6.55 1.00 -1.82
C ILE A 55 7.75 0.62 -0.98
N THR A 56 8.80 0.09 -1.60
CA THR A 56 10.07 -0.20 -0.93
C THR A 56 11.15 0.76 -1.40
N VAL A 57 11.99 1.19 -0.46
CA VAL A 57 13.10 2.09 -0.73
C VAL A 57 14.40 1.42 -0.30
N GLU A 58 15.34 1.30 -1.21
CA GLU A 58 16.68 0.79 -0.98
C GLU A 58 17.69 1.89 -1.32
N ARG A 59 18.76 1.99 -0.56
CA ARG A 59 19.80 3.00 -0.79
C ARG A 59 21.18 2.35 -0.91
N PRO A 60 21.46 1.67 -2.04
CA PRO A 60 22.83 1.21 -2.31
C PRO A 60 23.70 2.43 -2.62
N ALA A 61 24.68 2.69 -1.77
CA ALA A 61 25.58 3.87 -1.84
C ALA A 61 24.80 5.19 -1.84
N LYS A 62 24.88 5.99 -2.91
CA LYS A 62 24.21 7.30 -3.05
C LYS A 62 22.95 7.26 -3.93
N VAL A 63 22.53 6.08 -4.39
CA VAL A 63 21.38 5.93 -5.27
C VAL A 63 20.14 5.51 -4.48
N ALA A 64 19.05 6.23 -4.60
CA ALA A 64 17.77 5.83 -4.03
C ALA A 64 16.99 4.96 -5.03
N ARG A 65 16.88 3.66 -4.75
CA ARG A 65 16.09 2.72 -5.56
C ARG A 65 14.70 2.60 -4.95
N VAL A 66 13.70 3.15 -5.61
CA VAL A 66 12.29 3.10 -5.21
C VAL A 66 11.59 2.05 -6.05
N THR A 67 11.06 0.99 -5.39
CA THR A 67 10.28 -0.05 -6.06
C THR A 67 8.81 0.07 -5.67
N ILE A 68 7.94 0.22 -6.66
CA ILE A 68 6.49 0.37 -6.49
C ILE A 68 5.81 -0.94 -6.89
N TYR A 69 5.06 -1.53 -5.96
CA TYR A 69 4.24 -2.71 -6.21
C TYR A 69 2.81 -2.26 -6.50
N SER A 70 2.35 -2.47 -7.74
CA SER A 70 1.05 -1.99 -8.23
C SER A 70 0.28 -3.08 -8.95
N ALA A 71 -1.04 -3.04 -8.85
CA ALA A 71 -1.93 -3.88 -9.65
C ALA A 71 -2.17 -3.33 -11.06
N ARG A 72 -1.87 -2.05 -11.30
CA ARG A 72 -2.10 -1.37 -12.59
C ARG A 72 -0.86 -0.61 -13.04
N PRO A 73 0.22 -1.32 -13.39
CA PRO A 73 1.49 -0.68 -13.76
C PRO A 73 1.38 0.26 -14.96
N GLY A 74 0.47 -0.02 -15.89
CA GLY A 74 0.24 0.81 -17.08
C GLY A 74 -0.14 2.26 -16.78
N ILE A 75 -0.83 2.51 -15.65
CA ILE A 75 -1.18 3.88 -15.22
C ILE A 75 0.06 4.64 -14.74
N ILE A 76 1.01 3.93 -14.12
CA ILE A 76 2.26 4.54 -13.61
C ILE A 76 3.22 4.83 -14.75
N ILE A 77 3.31 3.91 -15.72
CA ILE A 77 4.21 4.04 -16.88
C ILE A 77 3.70 5.15 -17.82
N GLY A 78 2.37 5.20 -18.03
CA GLY A 78 1.74 6.14 -18.95
C GLY A 78 2.03 5.85 -20.42
N ARG A 79 1.58 6.75 -21.30
CA ARG A 79 1.84 6.63 -22.73
C ARG A 79 3.34 6.81 -23.02
N LYS A 80 3.95 5.79 -23.64
CA LYS A 80 5.38 5.79 -24.03
C LYS A 80 6.36 6.12 -22.89
N GLY A 81 5.95 5.89 -21.62
CA GLY A 81 6.81 6.14 -20.45
C GLY A 81 6.86 7.62 -19.98
N ALA A 82 6.01 8.50 -20.49
CA ALA A 82 6.04 9.92 -20.11
C ALA A 82 5.75 10.16 -18.62
N GLU A 83 4.80 9.42 -18.06
CA GLU A 83 4.43 9.56 -16.64
C GLU A 83 5.55 9.13 -15.68
N ILE A 84 6.27 8.08 -16.02
CA ILE A 84 7.38 7.58 -15.19
C ILE A 84 8.55 8.57 -15.19
N GLU A 85 8.85 9.23 -16.31
CA GLU A 85 9.90 10.25 -16.39
C GLU A 85 9.55 11.49 -15.55
N VAL A 86 8.30 11.93 -15.60
CA VAL A 86 7.81 13.02 -14.74
C VAL A 86 7.90 12.66 -13.25
N LEU A 87 7.56 11.42 -12.90
CA LEU A 87 7.69 10.95 -11.52
C LEU A 87 9.15 10.92 -11.08
N LYS A 88 10.04 10.41 -11.92
CA LYS A 88 11.49 10.33 -11.66
C LYS A 88 12.08 11.72 -11.41
N THR A 89 11.76 12.70 -12.27
CA THR A 89 12.22 14.09 -12.11
C THR A 89 11.75 14.69 -10.79
N LYS A 90 10.49 14.46 -10.40
CA LYS A 90 9.95 14.95 -9.11
C LYS A 90 10.61 14.29 -7.91
N LEU A 91 10.86 12.99 -7.99
CA LEU A 91 11.55 12.27 -6.91
C LEU A 91 13.02 12.70 -6.80
N ALA A 92 13.71 12.96 -7.90
CA ALA A 92 15.07 13.49 -7.90
C ALA A 92 15.15 14.87 -7.24
N ALA A 93 14.14 15.71 -7.39
CA ALA A 93 14.06 17.00 -6.69
C ALA A 93 13.81 16.89 -5.17
N MET A 94 13.33 15.72 -4.70
CA MET A 94 13.05 15.47 -3.28
C MET A 94 14.20 14.74 -2.55
N THR A 95 15.21 14.29 -3.28
CA THR A 95 16.34 13.50 -2.76
C THR A 95 17.66 14.15 -3.17
N GLU A 96 18.69 13.98 -2.36
CA GLU A 96 20.04 14.50 -2.66
C GLU A 96 20.85 13.62 -3.62
N GLY A 97 20.32 12.47 -4.04
CA GLY A 97 21.00 11.50 -4.90
C GLY A 97 20.24 11.12 -6.14
N ASP A 98 20.83 10.27 -6.97
CA ASP A 98 20.16 9.69 -8.12
C ASP A 98 18.99 8.80 -7.70
N VAL A 99 17.88 8.87 -8.45
CA VAL A 99 16.69 8.05 -8.19
C VAL A 99 16.48 7.05 -9.30
N GLN A 100 16.43 5.77 -8.92
CA GLN A 100 15.98 4.68 -9.79
C GLN A 100 14.56 4.28 -9.40
N LEU A 101 13.64 4.29 -10.36
CA LEU A 101 12.26 3.87 -10.17
C LEU A 101 12.02 2.52 -10.83
N ASN A 102 11.61 1.53 -10.03
CA ASN A 102 11.22 0.21 -10.50
C ASN A 102 9.73 -0.01 -10.25
N ILE A 103 9.04 -0.65 -11.20
CA ILE A 103 7.63 -0.99 -11.06
C ILE A 103 7.49 -2.51 -11.14
N VAL A 104 6.81 -3.08 -10.16
CA VAL A 104 6.54 -4.51 -10.07
C VAL A 104 5.03 -4.73 -10.12
N GLU A 105 4.58 -5.56 -11.05
CA GLU A 105 3.17 -5.91 -11.18
C GLU A 105 2.73 -6.93 -10.12
N ILE A 106 1.57 -6.71 -9.52
CA ILE A 106 0.91 -7.64 -8.63
C ILE A 106 -0.09 -8.48 -9.45
N LYS A 107 0.25 -9.74 -9.68
CA LYS A 107 -0.56 -10.66 -10.50
C LYS A 107 -1.94 -10.98 -9.90
N LYS A 108 -2.07 -10.99 -8.56
CA LYS A 108 -3.30 -11.34 -7.84
C LYS A 108 -3.68 -10.24 -6.85
N PRO A 109 -4.29 -9.13 -7.31
CA PRO A 109 -4.61 -7.99 -6.46
C PRO A 109 -5.67 -8.31 -5.38
N ASP A 110 -6.60 -9.23 -5.66
CA ASP A 110 -7.68 -9.59 -4.73
C ASP A 110 -7.20 -10.44 -3.52
N ILE A 111 -5.94 -10.89 -3.53
CA ILE A 111 -5.32 -11.56 -2.37
C ILE A 111 -4.51 -10.56 -1.53
N GLU A 112 -4.11 -9.45 -2.11
CA GLU A 112 -3.30 -8.44 -1.42
C GLU A 112 -4.17 -7.62 -0.45
N ALA A 113 -3.95 -7.82 0.85
CA ALA A 113 -4.81 -7.25 1.89
C ALA A 113 -4.96 -5.72 1.82
N GLN A 114 -3.89 -5.00 1.47
CA GLN A 114 -3.90 -3.53 1.33
C GLN A 114 -4.84 -3.10 0.21
N LEU A 115 -4.73 -3.73 -0.97
CA LEU A 115 -5.56 -3.40 -2.14
C LEU A 115 -7.03 -3.74 -1.91
N VAL A 116 -7.30 -4.86 -1.24
CA VAL A 116 -8.68 -5.25 -0.87
C VAL A 116 -9.28 -4.23 0.09
N ALA A 117 -8.53 -3.78 1.09
CA ALA A 117 -9.00 -2.79 2.05
C ALA A 117 -9.28 -1.43 1.38
N GLU A 118 -8.39 -0.96 0.51
CA GLU A 118 -8.57 0.27 -0.26
C GLU A 118 -9.78 0.18 -1.20
N ASN A 119 -9.97 -0.94 -1.89
CA ASN A 119 -11.12 -1.17 -2.76
C ASN A 119 -12.44 -1.13 -1.97
N VAL A 120 -12.50 -1.76 -0.79
CA VAL A 120 -13.68 -1.68 0.08
C VAL A 120 -13.91 -0.23 0.54
N ALA A 121 -12.86 0.49 0.94
CA ALA A 121 -12.96 1.89 1.34
C ALA A 121 -13.50 2.78 0.21
N GLU A 122 -13.01 2.62 -1.01
CA GLU A 122 -13.52 3.35 -2.19
C GLU A 122 -15.00 3.06 -2.47
N GLN A 123 -15.44 1.80 -2.31
CA GLN A 123 -16.84 1.43 -2.46
C GLN A 123 -17.71 2.08 -1.39
N LEU A 124 -17.23 2.21 -0.15
CA LEU A 124 -17.92 2.90 0.92
C LEU A 124 -18.04 4.41 0.65
N VAL A 125 -17.00 5.05 0.15
CA VAL A 125 -17.03 6.46 -0.28
C VAL A 125 -18.07 6.66 -1.39
N LYS A 126 -18.22 5.72 -2.31
CA LYS A 126 -19.26 5.69 -3.36
C LYS A 126 -20.65 5.31 -2.83
N ARG A 127 -20.84 5.26 -1.50
CA ARG A 127 -22.12 4.94 -0.83
C ARG A 127 -22.69 3.56 -1.18
N ILE A 128 -21.86 2.60 -1.58
CA ILE A 128 -22.29 1.22 -1.74
C ILE A 128 -22.55 0.62 -0.35
N ALA A 129 -23.61 -0.18 -0.23
CA ALA A 129 -23.95 -0.85 1.03
C ALA A 129 -22.75 -1.67 1.54
N PHE A 130 -22.27 -1.37 2.75
CA PHE A 130 -21.06 -1.94 3.31
C PHE A 130 -21.09 -3.48 3.36
N ARG A 131 -22.25 -4.09 3.67
CA ARG A 131 -22.41 -5.55 3.67
C ARG A 131 -22.16 -6.15 2.28
N ARG A 132 -22.63 -5.49 1.23
CA ARG A 132 -22.43 -5.93 -0.16
C ARG A 132 -20.98 -5.78 -0.58
N ALA A 133 -20.33 -4.67 -0.23
CA ALA A 133 -18.93 -4.43 -0.52
C ALA A 133 -18.03 -5.49 0.14
N MET A 134 -18.23 -5.74 1.43
CA MET A 134 -17.44 -6.73 2.19
C MET A 134 -17.64 -8.15 1.67
N LYS A 135 -18.90 -8.59 1.46
CA LYS A 135 -19.19 -9.93 0.93
C LYS A 135 -18.57 -10.15 -0.46
N ARG A 136 -18.66 -9.16 -1.34
CA ARG A 136 -18.04 -9.22 -2.67
C ARG A 136 -16.52 -9.36 -2.57
N ALA A 137 -15.87 -8.58 -1.70
CA ALA A 137 -14.43 -8.64 -1.49
C ALA A 137 -13.99 -10.01 -0.96
N VAL A 138 -14.73 -10.59 -0.01
CA VAL A 138 -14.48 -11.95 0.51
C VAL A 138 -14.59 -12.99 -0.61
N GLN A 139 -15.68 -12.96 -1.39
CA GLN A 139 -15.88 -13.89 -2.49
C GLN A 139 -14.81 -13.77 -3.59
N SER A 140 -14.38 -12.53 -3.93
CA SER A 140 -13.29 -12.32 -4.89
C SER A 140 -11.98 -12.91 -4.41
N ALA A 141 -11.61 -12.67 -3.15
CA ALA A 141 -10.38 -13.22 -2.57
C ALA A 141 -10.37 -14.76 -2.56
N MET A 142 -11.48 -15.39 -2.15
CA MET A 142 -11.61 -16.85 -2.15
C MET A 142 -11.55 -17.43 -3.56
N ARG A 143 -12.16 -16.78 -4.54
CA ARG A 143 -12.10 -17.18 -5.96
C ARG A 143 -10.68 -17.12 -6.52
N GLN A 144 -9.87 -16.16 -6.09
CA GLN A 144 -8.46 -16.01 -6.47
C GLN A 144 -7.53 -17.03 -5.78
N GLY A 145 -8.08 -17.84 -4.87
CA GLY A 145 -7.35 -18.92 -4.19
C GLY A 145 -6.76 -18.51 -2.83
N ALA A 146 -7.33 -17.53 -2.15
CA ALA A 146 -6.99 -17.25 -0.76
C ALA A 146 -7.40 -18.42 0.12
N LEU A 147 -6.55 -18.81 1.09
CA LEU A 147 -6.85 -19.88 2.07
C LEU A 147 -7.91 -19.43 3.08
N GLY A 148 -8.04 -18.15 3.27
CA GLY A 148 -9.04 -17.52 4.12
C GLY A 148 -8.86 -16.01 4.16
N ILE A 149 -9.94 -15.33 4.49
CA ILE A 149 -9.97 -13.86 4.58
C ILE A 149 -10.90 -13.45 5.73
N ARG A 150 -10.52 -12.38 6.41
CA ARG A 150 -11.36 -11.67 7.37
C ARG A 150 -11.31 -10.17 7.08
N ILE A 151 -12.48 -9.56 6.91
CA ILE A 151 -12.63 -8.12 6.71
C ILE A 151 -13.45 -7.56 7.86
N ASN A 152 -12.97 -6.50 8.48
CA ASN A 152 -13.66 -5.75 9.53
C ASN A 152 -13.92 -4.32 9.02
N ALA A 153 -15.15 -3.85 9.14
CA ALA A 153 -15.51 -2.46 8.94
C ALA A 153 -16.01 -1.88 10.26
N GLY A 154 -15.47 -0.74 10.66
CA GLY A 154 -15.81 -0.05 11.91
C GLY A 154 -16.20 1.41 11.67
N GLY A 155 -17.12 1.91 12.48
CA GLY A 155 -17.59 3.29 12.43
C GLY A 155 -19.11 3.38 12.42
N ARG A 156 -19.65 4.53 11.98
CA ARG A 156 -21.09 4.78 11.84
C ARG A 156 -21.61 4.18 10.54
N LEU A 157 -21.67 2.85 10.49
CA LEU A 157 -22.00 2.08 9.29
C LEU A 157 -23.44 2.37 8.84
N GLY A 158 -23.61 2.79 7.57
CA GLY A 158 -24.89 3.16 6.99
C GLY A 158 -25.49 4.45 7.54
N GLY A 159 -24.71 5.30 8.20
CA GLY A 159 -25.19 6.57 8.80
C GLY A 159 -25.81 6.41 10.19
N ALA A 160 -25.68 5.24 10.83
CA ALA A 160 -26.18 5.01 12.19
C ALA A 160 -25.55 5.99 13.20
N GLU A 161 -26.30 6.38 14.25
CA GLU A 161 -25.80 7.27 15.31
C GLU A 161 -24.71 6.61 16.13
N ILE A 162 -24.85 5.31 16.42
CA ILE A 162 -23.89 4.55 17.22
C ILE A 162 -22.91 3.84 16.31
N ALA A 163 -21.62 4.02 16.58
CA ALA A 163 -20.56 3.31 15.89
C ALA A 163 -20.57 1.82 16.28
N ARG A 164 -20.41 0.97 15.30
CA ARG A 164 -20.29 -0.47 15.50
C ARG A 164 -19.24 -1.07 14.60
N ILE A 165 -18.80 -2.29 14.89
CA ILE A 165 -17.89 -3.06 14.07
C ILE A 165 -18.67 -4.24 13.51
N GLU A 166 -18.64 -4.39 12.19
CA GLU A 166 -19.14 -5.59 11.52
C GLU A 166 -17.99 -6.28 10.80
N TRP A 167 -18.03 -7.59 10.74
CA TRP A 167 -16.99 -8.39 10.12
C TRP A 167 -17.56 -9.57 9.34
N TYR A 168 -16.84 -9.97 8.31
CA TYR A 168 -17.08 -11.19 7.54
C TYR A 168 -15.79 -11.99 7.47
N ARG A 169 -15.93 -13.30 7.61
CA ARG A 169 -14.82 -14.25 7.54
C ARG A 169 -15.24 -15.43 6.68
N GLU A 170 -14.30 -15.94 5.88
CA GLU A 170 -14.44 -17.17 5.12
C GLU A 170 -13.08 -17.87 5.05
N GLY A 171 -13.09 -19.21 5.06
CA GLY A 171 -11.88 -20.02 5.09
C GLY A 171 -11.24 -20.14 6.49
N ARG A 172 -9.96 -20.48 6.49
CA ARG A 172 -9.17 -20.76 7.72
C ARG A 172 -8.72 -19.50 8.43
#